data_d6884a9495e35b43364bffd726c0a4ab
#
_entry.id   d6884a9495e35b43364bffd726c0a4ab
#
_cell.length_a   1.000
_cell.length_b   1.000
_cell.length_c   1.000
_cell.angle_alpha   90.00
_cell.angle_beta   90.00
_cell.angle_gamma   90.00
#
_symmetry.space_group_name_H-M   'P 1'
#
loop_
_entity.id
_entity.type
_entity.pdbx_description
1 polymer ?
#
loop_
_entity_poly.entity_id
_entity_poly.type
_entity_poly.pdbx_seq_one_letter_code
_entity_poly.pdbx_strand_id
1 'polypeptide(L)'
;MAPTPSILPPALPNQPYVTVSPMAGGFITLSDKFFVHPSSPDAKRTVPSLAFLVTHPGPHNTTPHGASPSNPSRPFNLMFDLGLRRAKERYPEALQRHIEGRAPYQLEPGIAAQLEAGGLDPGEVDLVMLSHCHYDHHGDPELFANAHFVVGHGGLDVLEHGVGGKGSHQHFVPGTLPLERSSELPDPSGAGRGEEGKWKPLGPFPATLDYFSDGSVFVVDTPGHLPGHLNLLCRLAEHRWVMLCGDTYHDRRLLTGEREIGTWEGADGGTLCIHLDPEKAKESIRRLREFEGLVGQGEVELVAAHEEEWWERNRGKGFPGKL
;
A
#
# COMPACT_ATOMS: atom_id res chain seq x y z
N MET A 1 -18.18 -24.56 -23.15
CA MET A 1 -17.26 -23.45 -23.46
C MET A 1 -15.94 -23.79 -22.80
N ALA A 2 -14.80 -23.66 -23.49
CA ALA A 2 -13.51 -23.77 -22.83
C ALA A 2 -13.40 -22.63 -21.80
N PRO A 3 -12.85 -22.86 -20.60
CA PRO A 3 -12.66 -21.79 -19.64
C PRO A 3 -11.77 -20.71 -20.27
N THR A 4 -12.17 -19.46 -20.12
CA THR A 4 -11.33 -18.32 -20.50
C THR A 4 -10.01 -18.46 -19.72
N PRO A 5 -8.83 -18.38 -20.36
CA PRO A 5 -7.58 -18.48 -19.64
C PRO A 5 -7.53 -17.38 -18.56
N SER A 6 -7.19 -17.78 -17.33
CA SER A 6 -7.00 -16.81 -16.22
C SER A 6 -5.90 -15.84 -16.61
N ILE A 7 -6.13 -14.55 -16.32
CA ILE A 7 -5.10 -13.50 -16.48
C ILE A 7 -4.03 -13.57 -15.39
N LEU A 8 -4.32 -14.27 -14.30
CA LEU A 8 -3.36 -14.55 -13.23
C LEU A 8 -2.34 -15.58 -13.68
N PRO A 9 -1.07 -15.44 -13.29
CA PRO A 9 -0.05 -16.44 -13.64
C PRO A 9 -0.44 -17.83 -13.11
N PRO A 10 -0.24 -18.89 -13.90
CA PRO A 10 -0.44 -20.25 -13.41
C PRO A 10 0.51 -20.54 -12.23
N ALA A 11 0.11 -21.45 -11.34
CA ALA A 11 1.00 -21.89 -10.28
C ALA A 11 2.22 -22.61 -10.86
N LEU A 12 3.39 -22.29 -10.35
CA LEU A 12 4.64 -22.99 -10.68
C LEU A 12 4.70 -24.35 -9.97
N PRO A 13 5.48 -25.33 -10.48
CA PRO A 13 5.83 -26.49 -9.68
C PRO A 13 6.44 -26.08 -8.35
N ASN A 14 5.91 -26.56 -7.24
CA ASN A 14 6.29 -26.15 -5.87
C ASN A 14 6.06 -24.64 -5.56
N GLN A 15 5.00 -24.08 -6.13
CA GLN A 15 4.61 -22.69 -5.94
C GLN A 15 4.57 -22.33 -4.44
N PRO A 16 5.35 -21.33 -3.96
CA PRO A 16 5.18 -20.83 -2.61
C PRO A 16 3.92 -19.97 -2.52
N TYR A 17 3.22 -20.09 -1.40
CA TYR A 17 2.07 -19.25 -1.05
C TYR A 17 2.43 -18.43 0.17
N VAL A 18 2.14 -17.14 0.11
CA VAL A 18 2.35 -16.23 1.24
C VAL A 18 1.16 -16.23 2.17
N THR A 19 1.38 -15.83 3.43
CA THR A 19 0.29 -15.46 4.33
C THR A 19 0.26 -13.94 4.45
N VAL A 20 -0.95 -13.38 4.61
CA VAL A 20 -1.17 -11.95 4.75
C VAL A 20 -2.00 -11.72 6.02
N SER A 21 -1.45 -10.94 6.96
CA SER A 21 -2.09 -10.59 8.23
C SER A 21 -2.36 -9.09 8.25
N PRO A 22 -3.63 -8.66 8.25
CA PRO A 22 -3.97 -7.25 8.31
C PRO A 22 -3.78 -6.67 9.72
N MET A 23 -3.43 -5.39 9.79
CA MET A 23 -3.37 -4.61 11.03
C MET A 23 -3.89 -3.20 10.76
N ALA A 24 -4.56 -2.58 11.74
CA ALA A 24 -4.88 -1.17 11.67
C ALA A 24 -3.75 -0.37 12.33
N GLY A 25 -3.01 0.38 11.54
CA GLY A 25 -1.96 1.29 11.99
C GLY A 25 -2.52 2.64 12.45
N GLY A 26 -3.68 2.65 13.11
CA GLY A 26 -4.39 3.83 13.56
C GLY A 26 -5.65 4.12 12.76
N PHE A 27 -6.40 5.14 13.21
CA PHE A 27 -7.65 5.60 12.60
C PHE A 27 -7.68 7.12 12.52
N ILE A 28 -8.23 7.66 11.43
CA ILE A 28 -8.46 9.09 11.21
C ILE A 28 -9.85 9.32 10.62
N THR A 29 -10.40 10.51 10.84
CA THR A 29 -11.69 10.89 10.26
C THR A 29 -11.51 11.72 8.99
N LEU A 30 -12.04 11.20 7.89
CA LEU A 30 -12.01 11.82 6.57
C LEU A 30 -13.37 12.45 6.24
N SER A 31 -13.35 13.65 5.64
CA SER A 31 -14.56 14.29 5.09
C SER A 31 -14.77 13.83 3.65
N ASP A 32 -15.89 13.15 3.37
CA ASP A 32 -16.17 12.51 2.07
C ASP A 32 -16.01 13.46 0.89
N LYS A 33 -16.35 14.73 1.03
CA LYS A 33 -16.27 15.74 -0.05
C LYS A 33 -14.89 15.89 -0.69
N PHE A 34 -13.81 15.50 0.00
CA PHE A 34 -12.45 15.54 -0.54
C PHE A 34 -12.04 14.25 -1.24
N PHE A 35 -12.84 13.20 -1.09
CA PHE A 35 -12.49 11.87 -1.58
C PHE A 35 -13.46 11.35 -2.64
N VAL A 36 -14.76 11.64 -2.50
CA VAL A 36 -15.80 11.12 -3.40
C VAL A 36 -16.79 12.20 -3.83
N HIS A 37 -17.27 12.10 -5.07
CA HIS A 37 -18.29 12.99 -5.64
C HIS A 37 -19.38 12.18 -6.37
N PRO A 38 -20.68 12.50 -6.18
CA PRO A 38 -21.21 13.45 -5.20
C PRO A 38 -21.15 12.92 -3.77
N SER A 39 -21.05 13.82 -2.80
CA SER A 39 -21.12 13.51 -1.38
C SER A 39 -21.93 14.56 -0.63
N SER A 40 -22.50 14.20 0.53
CA SER A 40 -23.08 15.19 1.44
C SER A 40 -21.94 16.07 2.01
N PRO A 41 -22.13 17.40 2.13
CA PRO A 41 -21.11 18.31 2.64
C PRO A 41 -20.55 17.95 4.02
N ASP A 42 -21.41 17.38 4.88
CA ASP A 42 -21.07 17.03 6.26
C ASP A 42 -20.72 15.55 6.46
N ALA A 43 -20.75 14.76 5.38
CA ALA A 43 -20.42 13.34 5.45
C ALA A 43 -18.96 13.14 5.85
N LYS A 44 -18.75 12.31 6.87
CA LYS A 44 -17.44 11.95 7.41
C LYS A 44 -17.40 10.48 7.74
N ARG A 45 -16.23 9.87 7.62
CA ARG A 45 -15.96 8.48 7.98
C ARG A 45 -14.69 8.42 8.82
N THR A 46 -14.71 7.61 9.89
CA THR A 46 -13.50 7.25 10.61
C THR A 46 -12.96 5.97 10.01
N VAL A 47 -11.83 6.05 9.37
CA VAL A 47 -11.23 4.96 8.56
C VAL A 47 -9.91 4.50 9.17
N PRO A 48 -9.53 3.22 9.01
CA PRO A 48 -8.21 2.74 9.39
C PRO A 48 -7.14 3.29 8.44
N SER A 49 -5.88 3.28 8.88
CA SER A 49 -4.70 3.23 8.02
C SER A 49 -4.17 1.80 8.07
N LEU A 50 -4.59 0.97 7.10
CA LEU A 50 -4.26 -0.45 7.10
C LEU A 50 -2.79 -0.69 6.73
N ALA A 51 -2.19 -1.63 7.43
CA ALA A 51 -0.88 -2.19 7.14
C ALA A 51 -0.98 -3.72 7.14
N PHE A 52 -0.08 -4.38 6.42
CA PHE A 52 -0.17 -5.82 6.22
C PHE A 52 1.19 -6.50 6.42
N LEU A 53 1.24 -7.51 7.28
CA LEU A 53 2.39 -8.42 7.32
C LEU A 53 2.20 -9.50 6.27
N VAL A 54 3.09 -9.53 5.30
CA VAL A 54 3.19 -10.58 4.28
C VAL A 54 4.35 -11.50 4.66
N THR A 55 4.06 -12.76 4.95
CA THR A 55 5.09 -13.74 5.32
C THR A 55 5.27 -14.74 4.19
N HIS A 56 6.46 -14.76 3.61
CA HIS A 56 6.86 -15.70 2.56
C HIS A 56 7.60 -16.89 3.19
N PRO A 57 7.26 -18.14 2.83
CA PRO A 57 7.79 -19.34 3.51
C PRO A 57 9.30 -19.59 3.35
N GLY A 58 9.96 -18.93 2.37
CA GLY A 58 11.39 -19.19 2.09
C GLY A 58 11.64 -20.54 1.37
N PRO A 59 12.91 -20.94 1.15
CA PRO A 59 14.13 -20.22 1.51
C PRO A 59 14.45 -19.05 0.56
N HIS A 60 15.11 -18.02 1.08
CA HIS A 60 15.54 -16.87 0.28
C HIS A 60 17.07 -16.80 0.25
N ASN A 61 17.68 -17.01 -0.91
CA ASN A 61 19.12 -16.86 -1.10
C ASN A 61 19.48 -15.39 -1.42
N THR A 62 18.61 -14.68 -2.09
CA THR A 62 18.73 -13.25 -2.39
C THR A 62 17.33 -12.70 -2.68
N THR A 63 16.98 -11.55 -2.09
CA THR A 63 15.80 -10.81 -2.52
C THR A 63 16.21 -9.76 -3.56
N PRO A 64 15.35 -9.43 -4.51
CA PRO A 64 15.56 -8.25 -5.35
C PRO A 64 15.71 -7.02 -4.45
N HIS A 65 16.55 -6.06 -4.87
CA HIS A 65 16.70 -4.75 -4.21
C HIS A 65 17.37 -4.75 -2.83
N GLY A 66 18.25 -5.72 -2.52
CA GLY A 66 19.20 -5.63 -1.41
C GLY A 66 18.70 -6.04 -0.03
N ALA A 67 17.41 -6.39 0.12
CA ALA A 67 16.94 -6.98 1.36
C ALA A 67 17.47 -8.40 1.48
N SER A 68 18.32 -8.65 2.46
CA SER A 68 18.75 -9.99 2.81
C SER A 68 18.08 -10.39 4.11
N PRO A 69 17.46 -11.59 4.19
CA PRO A 69 16.87 -12.02 5.44
C PRO A 69 17.95 -12.09 6.51
N SER A 70 17.66 -11.57 7.69
CA SER A 70 18.56 -11.63 8.85
C SER A 70 18.87 -13.08 9.24
N ASN A 71 18.00 -14.01 8.89
CA ASN A 71 18.16 -15.46 9.04
C ASN A 71 17.50 -16.20 7.87
N PRO A 72 18.25 -16.77 6.91
CA PRO A 72 17.69 -17.45 5.75
C PRO A 72 16.91 -18.74 6.09
N SER A 73 17.00 -19.22 7.32
CA SER A 73 16.29 -20.43 7.77
C SER A 73 14.86 -20.16 8.29
N ARG A 74 14.46 -18.89 8.43
CA ARG A 74 13.12 -18.50 8.82
C ARG A 74 12.33 -17.95 7.63
N PRO A 75 10.99 -17.88 7.71
CA PRO A 75 10.17 -17.16 6.74
C PRO A 75 10.63 -15.69 6.60
N PHE A 76 10.46 -15.11 5.40
CA PHE A 76 10.73 -13.72 5.12
C PHE A 76 9.52 -12.86 5.49
N ASN A 77 9.72 -11.85 6.32
CA ASN A 77 8.68 -10.96 6.81
C ASN A 77 8.74 -9.61 6.09
N LEU A 78 7.72 -9.33 5.29
CA LEU A 78 7.54 -8.06 4.59
C LEU A 78 6.35 -7.32 5.20
N MET A 79 6.56 -6.10 5.67
CA MET A 79 5.46 -5.17 5.98
C MET A 79 5.11 -4.36 4.73
N PHE A 80 3.84 -4.34 4.37
CA PHE A 80 3.29 -3.40 3.39
C PHE A 80 2.56 -2.30 4.15
N ASP A 81 3.13 -1.10 4.13
CA ASP A 81 2.81 0.06 4.96
C ASP A 81 2.99 -0.17 6.49
N LEU A 82 2.99 0.93 7.25
CA LEU A 82 3.11 0.95 8.71
C LEU A 82 2.02 1.80 9.38
N GLY A 83 1.09 2.38 8.60
CA GLY A 83 0.04 3.23 9.12
C GLY A 83 0.53 4.56 9.69
N LEU A 84 -0.16 5.04 10.72
CA LEU A 84 0.17 6.27 11.46
C LEU A 84 1.28 6.03 12.49
N ARG A 85 2.03 7.08 12.84
CA ARG A 85 2.89 7.04 14.03
C ARG A 85 2.04 6.89 15.28
N ARG A 86 2.52 6.10 16.25
CA ARG A 86 1.81 5.76 17.50
C ARG A 86 1.53 6.96 18.43
N ALA A 87 2.17 8.12 18.19
CA ALA A 87 1.96 9.31 19.00
C ALA A 87 2.04 10.58 18.13
N LYS A 88 1.15 11.51 18.35
CA LYS A 88 1.04 12.75 17.58
C LYS A 88 2.33 13.59 17.67
N GLU A 89 2.96 13.62 18.83
CA GLU A 89 4.18 14.37 19.12
C GLU A 89 5.40 13.91 18.31
N ARG A 90 5.30 12.75 17.66
CA ARG A 90 6.33 12.22 16.76
C ARG A 90 6.26 12.80 15.34
N TYR A 91 5.24 13.59 15.06
CA TYR A 91 5.11 14.34 13.82
C TYR A 91 5.58 15.79 13.98
N PRO A 92 6.05 16.45 12.91
CA PRO A 92 6.26 17.90 12.88
C PRO A 92 4.97 18.65 13.26
N GLU A 93 5.11 19.84 13.86
CA GLU A 93 3.98 20.61 14.39
C GLU A 93 2.85 20.88 13.37
N ALA A 94 3.20 21.10 12.10
CA ALA A 94 2.20 21.28 11.05
C ALA A 94 1.33 20.05 10.85
N LEU A 95 1.93 18.85 10.90
CA LEU A 95 1.20 17.58 10.81
C LEU A 95 0.41 17.26 12.09
N GLN A 96 0.92 17.66 13.26
CA GLN A 96 0.14 17.52 14.50
C GLN A 96 -1.20 18.27 14.39
N ARG A 97 -1.18 19.52 13.90
CA ARG A 97 -2.39 20.31 13.63
C ARG A 97 -3.29 19.66 12.56
N HIS A 98 -2.69 19.08 11.53
CA HIS A 98 -3.45 18.35 10.52
C HIS A 98 -4.19 17.15 11.12
N ILE A 99 -3.51 16.34 11.93
CA ILE A 99 -4.09 15.17 12.62
C ILE A 99 -5.20 15.61 13.59
N GLU A 100 -5.02 16.72 14.31
CA GLU A 100 -6.09 17.29 15.16
C GLU A 100 -7.35 17.63 14.34
N GLY A 101 -7.18 18.12 13.13
CA GLY A 101 -8.29 18.36 12.18
C GLY A 101 -8.97 17.09 11.68
N ARG A 102 -8.38 15.90 11.91
CA ARG A 102 -8.92 14.58 11.57
C ARG A 102 -9.60 13.87 12.73
N ALA A 103 -9.98 14.61 13.78
CA ALA A 103 -10.67 14.05 14.93
C ALA A 103 -12.10 13.57 14.57
N PRO A 104 -12.60 12.45 15.19
CA PRO A 104 -11.87 11.58 16.10
C PRO A 104 -10.74 10.81 15.39
N TYR A 105 -9.63 10.60 16.08
CA TYR A 105 -8.51 9.78 15.60
C TYR A 105 -8.00 8.87 16.73
N GLN A 106 -7.33 7.78 16.33
CA GLN A 106 -6.66 6.86 17.25
C GLN A 106 -5.29 6.49 16.65
N LEU A 107 -4.21 6.68 17.39
CA LEU A 107 -2.85 6.41 16.92
C LEU A 107 -2.26 5.13 17.52
N GLU A 108 -2.59 4.84 18.79
CA GLU A 108 -2.12 3.65 19.49
C GLU A 108 -2.96 2.41 19.12
N PRO A 109 -2.33 1.21 19.20
CA PRO A 109 -0.99 0.91 19.74
C PRO A 109 0.15 1.06 18.73
N GLY A 110 -0.09 1.33 17.45
CA GLY A 110 0.88 1.31 16.38
C GLY A 110 1.25 -0.12 15.93
N ILE A 111 1.89 -0.24 14.76
CA ILE A 111 2.14 -1.54 14.13
C ILE A 111 3.17 -2.37 14.92
N ALA A 112 4.28 -1.77 15.38
CA ALA A 112 5.31 -2.50 16.11
C ALA A 112 4.75 -3.19 17.36
N ALA A 113 3.93 -2.49 18.15
CA ALA A 113 3.33 -3.06 19.34
C ALA A 113 2.31 -4.17 19.02
N GLN A 114 1.62 -4.11 17.88
CA GLN A 114 0.73 -5.18 17.43
C GLN A 114 1.52 -6.43 17.03
N LEU A 115 2.69 -6.26 16.38
CA LEU A 115 3.60 -7.37 16.06
C LEU A 115 4.12 -8.03 17.32
N GLU A 116 4.63 -7.25 18.29
CA GLU A 116 5.09 -7.75 19.59
C GLU A 116 4.00 -8.51 20.35
N ALA A 117 2.79 -7.96 20.40
CA ALA A 117 1.65 -8.62 21.04
C ALA A 117 1.26 -9.94 20.35
N GLY A 118 1.49 -10.05 19.06
CA GLY A 118 1.29 -11.27 18.27
C GLY A 118 2.48 -12.24 18.30
N GLY A 119 3.59 -11.88 18.97
CA GLY A 119 4.78 -12.74 19.15
C GLY A 119 5.85 -12.59 18.07
N LEU A 120 5.85 -11.51 17.29
CA LEU A 120 6.91 -11.18 16.33
C LEU A 120 7.64 -9.92 16.77
N ASP A 121 8.96 -10.01 16.96
CA ASP A 121 9.81 -8.85 17.19
C ASP A 121 9.85 -7.97 15.91
N PRO A 122 9.60 -6.65 15.98
CA PRO A 122 9.76 -5.75 14.83
C PRO A 122 11.14 -5.82 14.17
N GLY A 123 12.19 -6.20 14.93
CA GLY A 123 13.53 -6.47 14.39
C GLY A 123 13.62 -7.73 13.53
N GLU A 124 12.59 -8.58 13.51
CA GLU A 124 12.47 -9.74 12.62
C GLU A 124 11.74 -9.42 11.32
N VAL A 125 11.32 -8.18 11.09
CA VAL A 125 10.84 -7.70 9.79
C VAL A 125 12.06 -7.45 8.90
N ASP A 126 12.08 -8.11 7.74
CA ASP A 126 13.20 -8.03 6.79
C ASP A 126 13.04 -6.86 5.83
N LEU A 127 11.79 -6.52 5.51
CA LEU A 127 11.45 -5.49 4.53
C LEU A 127 10.23 -4.70 4.97
N VAL A 128 10.30 -3.40 4.79
CA VAL A 128 9.12 -2.52 4.77
C VAL A 128 8.97 -1.97 3.37
N MET A 129 7.88 -2.29 2.69
CA MET A 129 7.52 -1.70 1.41
C MET A 129 6.39 -0.71 1.63
N LEU A 130 6.62 0.56 1.32
CA LEU A 130 5.56 1.57 1.40
C LEU A 130 4.81 1.65 0.09
N SER A 131 3.48 1.63 0.17
CA SER A 131 2.62 1.91 -0.99
C SER A 131 2.93 3.30 -1.55
N HIS A 132 3.17 4.26 -0.67
CA HIS A 132 3.63 5.62 -0.93
C HIS A 132 4.08 6.32 0.36
N CYS A 133 4.54 7.57 0.28
CA CYS A 133 5.24 8.23 1.40
C CYS A 133 4.40 9.25 2.19
N HIS A 134 3.06 9.18 2.20
CA HIS A 134 2.25 10.02 3.09
C HIS A 134 2.43 9.64 4.56
N TYR A 135 2.14 10.60 5.44
CA TYR A 135 2.33 10.54 6.89
C TYR A 135 1.58 9.40 7.59
N ASP A 136 0.52 8.90 6.99
CA ASP A 136 -0.35 7.83 7.49
C ASP A 136 -0.06 6.45 6.90
N HIS A 137 1.09 6.32 6.18
CA HIS A 137 1.59 5.05 5.65
C HIS A 137 2.97 4.67 6.15
N HIS A 138 3.82 5.64 6.53
CA HIS A 138 5.21 5.35 6.93
C HIS A 138 5.38 4.96 8.42
N GLY A 139 4.37 5.18 9.26
CA GLY A 139 4.39 4.81 10.69
C GLY A 139 5.62 5.29 11.46
N ASP A 140 6.17 4.39 12.29
CA ASP A 140 7.40 4.58 13.09
C ASP A 140 8.56 3.72 12.54
N PRO A 141 9.24 4.10 11.44
CA PRO A 141 10.28 3.29 10.78
C PRO A 141 11.46 2.92 11.67
N GLU A 142 11.79 3.77 12.65
CA GLU A 142 12.87 3.57 13.61
C GLU A 142 12.67 2.36 14.53
N LEU A 143 11.46 1.82 14.61
CA LEU A 143 11.17 0.60 15.39
C LEU A 143 11.50 -0.68 14.60
N PHE A 144 11.78 -0.57 13.30
CA PHE A 144 12.11 -1.68 12.40
C PHE A 144 13.62 -1.65 12.10
N ALA A 145 14.43 -1.88 13.13
CA ALA A 145 15.87 -1.62 13.11
C ALA A 145 16.64 -2.40 12.04
N ASN A 146 16.18 -3.60 11.67
CA ASN A 146 16.84 -4.47 10.70
C ASN A 146 16.18 -4.46 9.31
N ALA A 147 15.01 -3.84 9.16
CA ALA A 147 14.28 -3.82 7.91
C ALA A 147 15.00 -2.96 6.86
N HIS A 148 15.02 -3.42 5.62
CA HIS A 148 15.27 -2.58 4.45
C HIS A 148 13.96 -1.91 4.05
N PHE A 149 14.02 -0.63 3.62
CA PHE A 149 12.84 0.12 3.19
C PHE A 149 12.82 0.22 1.67
N VAL A 150 11.68 -0.10 1.06
CA VAL A 150 11.49 -0.02 -0.38
C VAL A 150 10.30 0.86 -0.68
N VAL A 151 10.48 1.78 -1.60
CA VAL A 151 9.42 2.65 -2.13
C VAL A 151 9.40 2.57 -3.67
N GLY A 152 8.33 2.99 -4.30
CA GLY A 152 8.29 3.09 -5.75
C GLY A 152 9.17 4.23 -6.28
N HIS A 153 9.44 4.19 -7.57
CA HIS A 153 10.29 5.18 -8.26
C HIS A 153 9.80 6.62 -8.06
N GLY A 154 10.69 7.50 -7.61
CA GLY A 154 10.41 8.89 -7.25
C GLY A 154 9.84 9.10 -5.85
N GLY A 155 9.60 8.02 -5.08
CA GLY A 155 9.03 8.10 -3.73
C GLY A 155 9.96 8.74 -2.71
N LEU A 156 11.28 8.48 -2.78
CA LEU A 156 12.25 9.11 -1.87
C LEU A 156 12.40 10.61 -2.15
N ASP A 157 12.37 11.02 -3.42
CA ASP A 157 12.41 12.43 -3.78
C ASP A 157 11.19 13.18 -3.25
N VAL A 158 10.00 12.59 -3.39
CA VAL A 158 8.74 13.13 -2.84
C VAL A 158 8.79 13.21 -1.31
N LEU A 159 9.31 12.19 -0.64
CA LEU A 159 9.44 12.19 0.83
C LEU A 159 10.31 13.34 1.32
N GLU A 160 11.44 13.59 0.67
CA GLU A 160 12.43 14.59 1.11
C GLU A 160 12.09 16.01 0.64
N HIS A 161 11.53 16.18 -0.56
CA HIS A 161 11.34 17.49 -1.19
C HIS A 161 9.87 17.90 -1.38
N GLY A 162 8.94 16.96 -1.18
CA GLY A 162 7.51 17.18 -1.43
C GLY A 162 7.17 17.23 -2.92
N VAL A 163 5.99 17.76 -3.25
CA VAL A 163 5.43 17.78 -4.61
C VAL A 163 5.27 19.20 -5.18
N GLY A 164 6.18 20.10 -4.85
CA GLY A 164 6.25 21.40 -5.49
C GLY A 164 5.10 22.37 -5.17
N GLY A 165 4.65 22.43 -3.92
CA GLY A 165 3.70 23.45 -3.46
C GLY A 165 2.23 23.20 -3.79
N LYS A 166 1.86 22.03 -4.26
CA LYS A 166 0.46 21.63 -4.45
C LYS A 166 -0.19 21.32 -3.11
N GLY A 167 -0.98 22.24 -2.59
CA GLY A 167 -1.44 22.37 -1.21
C GLY A 167 -2.03 21.15 -0.52
N SER A 168 -2.74 20.25 -1.21
CA SER A 168 -3.32 19.04 -0.62
C SER A 168 -2.31 17.90 -0.38
N HIS A 169 -1.06 18.04 -0.84
CA HIS A 169 -0.02 17.00 -0.79
C HIS A 169 1.21 17.42 0.03
N GLN A 170 1.03 18.23 1.09
CA GLN A 170 2.12 18.75 1.92
C GLN A 170 2.34 17.95 3.21
N HIS A 171 2.02 16.64 3.19
CA HIS A 171 1.99 15.82 4.40
C HIS A 171 3.12 14.78 4.39
N PHE A 172 4.34 15.25 4.13
CA PHE A 172 5.55 14.45 4.16
C PHE A 172 6.39 14.75 5.40
N VAL A 173 7.19 13.79 5.83
CA VAL A 173 8.13 13.91 6.95
C VAL A 173 9.53 13.62 6.43
N PRO A 174 10.26 14.61 5.93
CA PRO A 174 11.65 14.45 5.48
C PRO A 174 12.52 13.78 6.54
N GLY A 175 13.45 12.94 6.12
CA GLY A 175 14.34 12.21 7.02
C GLY A 175 13.66 11.12 7.84
N THR A 176 12.41 10.73 7.53
CA THR A 176 11.70 9.71 8.30
C THR A 176 12.22 8.30 8.00
N LEU A 177 12.68 8.04 6.77
CA LEU A 177 13.27 6.75 6.39
C LEU A 177 14.79 6.77 6.55
N PRO A 178 15.41 5.67 7.02
CA PRO A 178 16.87 5.55 7.11
C PRO A 178 17.46 5.36 5.70
N LEU A 179 18.01 6.41 5.11
CA LEU A 179 18.46 6.42 3.71
C LEU A 179 19.48 5.32 3.40
N GLU A 180 20.34 4.95 4.35
CA GLU A 180 21.33 3.86 4.20
C GLU A 180 20.70 2.46 4.06
N ARG A 181 19.43 2.33 4.44
CA ARG A 181 18.64 1.08 4.33
C ARG A 181 17.37 1.30 3.49
N SER A 182 17.37 2.33 2.64
CA SER A 182 16.23 2.64 1.78
C SER A 182 16.61 2.59 0.32
N SER A 183 15.72 2.11 -0.53
CA SER A 183 15.91 2.08 -1.97
C SER A 183 14.58 2.29 -2.72
N GLU A 184 14.69 2.75 -3.95
CA GLU A 184 13.56 2.82 -4.87
C GLU A 184 13.51 1.59 -5.78
N LEU A 185 12.31 1.18 -6.16
CA LEU A 185 12.13 0.25 -7.26
C LEU A 185 12.54 0.92 -8.59
N PRO A 186 12.96 0.13 -9.61
CA PRO A 186 13.28 0.67 -10.91
C PRO A 186 12.11 1.46 -11.52
N ASP A 187 12.42 2.43 -12.38
CA ASP A 187 11.41 3.18 -13.13
C ASP A 187 10.54 2.23 -13.98
N PRO A 188 9.21 2.17 -13.74
CA PRO A 188 8.31 1.31 -14.50
C PRO A 188 8.18 1.70 -15.96
N SER A 189 8.54 2.96 -16.34
CA SER A 189 8.57 3.44 -17.73
C SER A 189 9.87 3.15 -18.47
N GLY A 190 10.92 2.74 -17.74
CA GLY A 190 12.28 2.62 -18.25
C GLY A 190 12.49 1.54 -19.33
N ALA A 191 13.58 1.69 -20.08
CA ALA A 191 14.07 0.69 -21.04
C ALA A 191 14.54 -0.56 -20.27
N GLY A 192 14.03 -1.72 -20.64
CA GLY A 192 14.40 -2.99 -19.99
C GLY A 192 13.20 -3.85 -19.56
N ARG A 193 12.00 -3.47 -19.97
CA ARG A 193 10.81 -4.34 -19.85
C ARG A 193 11.07 -5.65 -20.58
N GLY A 194 10.76 -6.77 -19.91
CA GLY A 194 10.83 -8.10 -20.52
C GLY A 194 12.02 -8.97 -20.08
N GLU A 195 13.00 -8.45 -19.34
CA GLU A 195 14.05 -9.26 -18.72
C GLU A 195 13.64 -9.69 -17.29
N GLU A 196 14.26 -10.78 -16.81
CA GLU A 196 14.02 -11.30 -15.45
C GLU A 196 14.31 -10.22 -14.39
N GLY A 197 13.44 -10.08 -13.38
CA GLY A 197 13.54 -9.03 -12.36
C GLY A 197 13.12 -7.62 -12.82
N LYS A 198 12.51 -7.48 -14.01
CA LYS A 198 12.03 -6.21 -14.56
C LYS A 198 10.51 -6.16 -14.70
N TRP A 199 9.99 -4.94 -14.83
CA TRP A 199 8.57 -4.70 -15.01
C TRP A 199 8.01 -5.39 -16.26
N LYS A 200 6.90 -6.13 -16.09
CA LYS A 200 6.17 -6.83 -17.16
C LYS A 200 4.68 -6.54 -17.05
N PRO A 201 3.92 -6.57 -18.15
CA PRO A 201 2.47 -6.45 -18.07
C PRO A 201 1.82 -7.68 -17.41
N LEU A 202 0.75 -7.45 -16.65
CA LEU A 202 -0.12 -8.48 -16.08
C LEU A 202 -1.58 -8.04 -16.20
N GLY A 203 -2.36 -8.71 -17.05
CA GLY A 203 -3.74 -8.31 -17.33
C GLY A 203 -3.82 -6.83 -17.75
N PRO A 204 -4.65 -6.00 -17.11
CA PRO A 204 -4.78 -4.57 -17.45
C PRO A 204 -3.60 -3.71 -16.96
N PHE A 205 -2.71 -4.24 -16.11
CA PHE A 205 -1.59 -3.50 -15.57
C PHE A 205 -0.39 -3.54 -16.54
N PRO A 206 0.12 -2.39 -16.99
CA PRO A 206 1.25 -2.34 -17.93
C PRO A 206 2.60 -2.66 -17.29
N ALA A 207 2.70 -2.50 -15.96
CA ALA A 207 3.92 -2.68 -15.21
C ALA A 207 3.67 -3.40 -13.89
N THR A 208 4.14 -4.64 -13.80
CA THR A 208 4.18 -5.47 -12.59
C THR A 208 5.57 -6.08 -12.43
N LEU A 209 6.00 -6.29 -11.21
CA LEU A 209 7.30 -6.87 -10.88
C LEU A 209 7.06 -8.09 -9.98
N ASP A 210 7.43 -9.29 -10.44
CA ASP A 210 7.46 -10.49 -9.60
C ASP A 210 8.59 -10.33 -8.58
N TYR A 211 8.22 -9.97 -7.34
CA TYR A 211 9.18 -9.48 -6.34
C TYR A 211 10.17 -10.55 -5.90
N PHE A 212 9.70 -11.78 -5.72
CA PHE A 212 10.54 -12.93 -5.33
C PHE A 212 10.96 -13.80 -6.52
N SER A 213 10.55 -13.45 -7.75
CA SER A 213 10.79 -14.23 -8.96
C SER A 213 10.25 -15.67 -8.90
N ASP A 214 9.17 -15.88 -8.13
CA ASP A 214 8.57 -17.20 -7.90
C ASP A 214 7.04 -17.20 -8.04
N GLY A 215 6.46 -16.08 -8.50
CA GLY A 215 5.02 -15.96 -8.71
C GLY A 215 4.18 -15.82 -7.44
N SER A 216 4.79 -15.59 -6.27
CA SER A 216 4.08 -15.45 -5.00
C SER A 216 3.61 -14.03 -4.69
N VAL A 217 4.41 -13.01 -5.05
CA VAL A 217 4.14 -11.60 -4.77
C VAL A 217 4.51 -10.74 -5.97
N PHE A 218 3.57 -9.94 -6.44
CA PHE A 218 3.80 -8.99 -7.52
C PHE A 218 3.61 -7.56 -7.01
N VAL A 219 4.59 -6.70 -7.24
CA VAL A 219 4.42 -5.26 -7.11
C VAL A 219 3.74 -4.74 -8.38
N VAL A 220 2.73 -3.91 -8.22
CA VAL A 220 1.96 -3.34 -9.33
C VAL A 220 2.12 -1.82 -9.32
N ASP A 221 2.62 -1.24 -10.40
CA ASP A 221 2.69 0.21 -10.55
C ASP A 221 1.29 0.79 -10.76
N THR A 222 0.87 1.67 -9.84
CA THR A 222 -0.46 2.29 -9.84
C THR A 222 -0.35 3.81 -9.66
N PRO A 223 0.15 4.51 -10.71
CA PRO A 223 0.39 5.94 -10.62
C PRO A 223 -0.90 6.74 -10.49
N GLY A 224 -0.79 7.93 -9.89
CA GLY A 224 -1.85 8.94 -9.84
C GLY A 224 -2.00 9.58 -8.47
N HIS A 225 -1.99 8.80 -7.39
CA HIS A 225 -2.07 9.35 -6.04
C HIS A 225 -0.82 10.17 -5.71
N LEU A 226 0.34 9.52 -5.75
CA LEU A 226 1.67 10.14 -5.64
C LEU A 226 2.66 9.48 -6.63
N PRO A 227 3.79 10.14 -6.95
CA PRO A 227 4.92 9.47 -7.59
C PRO A 227 5.36 8.27 -6.75
N GLY A 228 5.63 7.15 -7.41
CA GLY A 228 6.04 5.92 -6.73
C GLY A 228 4.92 5.17 -6.01
N HIS A 229 3.65 5.48 -6.24
CA HIS A 229 2.55 4.74 -5.63
C HIS A 229 2.45 3.30 -6.19
N LEU A 230 2.36 2.31 -5.29
CA LEU A 230 2.37 0.88 -5.57
C LEU A 230 1.19 0.15 -4.95
N ASN A 231 0.79 -0.94 -5.60
CA ASN A 231 -0.02 -1.98 -4.98
C ASN A 231 0.80 -3.28 -4.85
N LEU A 232 0.34 -4.18 -4.00
CA LEU A 232 0.97 -5.49 -3.80
C LEU A 232 -0.04 -6.61 -4.03
N LEU A 233 0.18 -7.45 -5.05
CA LEU A 233 -0.66 -8.61 -5.35
C LEU A 233 -0.02 -9.86 -4.76
N CYS A 234 -0.67 -10.49 -3.78
CA CYS A 234 -0.17 -11.61 -3.01
C CYS A 234 -0.94 -12.91 -3.33
N ARG A 235 -0.24 -13.98 -3.65
CA ARG A 235 -0.82 -15.32 -3.87
C ARG A 235 -0.92 -16.09 -2.55
N LEU A 236 -2.16 -16.30 -2.08
CA LEU A 236 -2.45 -17.00 -0.82
C LEU A 236 -2.66 -18.52 -1.01
N ALA A 237 -3.13 -18.90 -2.20
CA ALA A 237 -3.34 -20.30 -2.62
C ALA A 237 -3.38 -20.35 -4.16
N GLU A 238 -3.56 -21.53 -4.73
CA GLU A 238 -3.57 -21.75 -6.20
C GLU A 238 -4.54 -20.79 -6.91
N HIS A 239 -5.76 -20.64 -6.37
CA HIS A 239 -6.84 -19.79 -6.90
C HIS A 239 -7.29 -18.73 -5.90
N ARG A 240 -6.41 -18.25 -5.05
CA ARG A 240 -6.74 -17.23 -4.05
C ARG A 240 -5.66 -16.19 -3.93
N TRP A 241 -6.05 -14.94 -4.16
CA TRP A 241 -5.16 -13.80 -4.14
C TRP A 241 -5.75 -12.64 -3.33
N VAL A 242 -4.89 -11.76 -2.86
CA VAL A 242 -5.28 -10.45 -2.32
C VAL A 242 -4.43 -9.37 -2.98
N MET A 243 -5.07 -8.28 -3.37
CA MET A 243 -4.42 -7.05 -3.85
C MET A 243 -4.52 -6.00 -2.76
N LEU A 244 -3.38 -5.61 -2.20
CA LEU A 244 -3.22 -4.53 -1.24
C LEU A 244 -3.03 -3.23 -2.03
N CYS A 245 -4.02 -2.33 -2.00
CA CYS A 245 -4.13 -1.25 -2.98
C CYS A 245 -3.61 0.10 -2.48
N GLY A 246 -3.07 0.21 -1.24
CA GLY A 246 -2.66 1.50 -0.69
C GLY A 246 -3.76 2.55 -0.89
N ASP A 247 -3.40 3.69 -1.44
CA ASP A 247 -4.29 4.81 -1.73
C ASP A 247 -4.63 4.96 -3.22
N THR A 248 -4.61 3.84 -3.99
CA THR A 248 -5.13 3.87 -5.37
C THR A 248 -6.57 4.39 -5.39
N TYR A 249 -7.36 4.04 -4.36
CA TYR A 249 -8.68 4.61 -4.09
C TYR A 249 -8.89 4.72 -2.57
N HIS A 250 -9.71 5.71 -2.15
CA HIS A 250 -10.00 5.96 -0.73
C HIS A 250 -11.40 5.51 -0.30
N ASP A 251 -12.18 4.96 -1.24
CA ASP A 251 -13.55 4.58 -1.02
C ASP A 251 -13.96 3.52 -2.04
N ARG A 252 -14.57 2.44 -1.57
CA ARG A 252 -15.01 1.33 -2.44
C ARG A 252 -15.94 1.78 -3.55
N ARG A 253 -16.74 2.83 -3.33
CA ARG A 253 -17.64 3.41 -4.34
C ARG A 253 -16.90 3.99 -5.57
N LEU A 254 -15.61 4.34 -5.43
CA LEU A 254 -14.76 4.71 -6.57
C LEU A 254 -14.40 3.47 -7.40
N LEU A 255 -14.06 2.38 -6.73
CA LEU A 255 -13.74 1.12 -7.41
C LEU A 255 -14.98 0.54 -8.11
N THR A 256 -16.17 0.56 -7.51
CA THR A 256 -17.42 0.10 -8.16
C THR A 256 -17.93 1.04 -9.24
N GLY A 257 -17.48 2.30 -9.26
CA GLY A 257 -17.95 3.33 -10.18
C GLY A 257 -19.27 3.99 -9.79
N GLU A 258 -19.72 3.79 -8.57
CA GLU A 258 -20.89 4.48 -8.01
C GLU A 258 -20.62 5.96 -7.73
N ARG A 259 -19.35 6.31 -7.51
CA ARG A 259 -18.88 7.67 -7.25
C ARG A 259 -17.65 7.98 -8.07
N GLU A 260 -17.40 9.27 -8.25
CA GLU A 260 -16.18 9.81 -8.86
C GLU A 260 -15.23 10.34 -7.80
N ILE A 261 -13.97 10.56 -8.16
CA ILE A 261 -12.97 11.18 -7.29
C ILE A 261 -13.43 12.61 -6.93
N GLY A 262 -13.40 12.95 -5.65
CA GLY A 262 -13.73 14.26 -5.13
C GLY A 262 -12.68 15.31 -5.53
N THR A 263 -13.18 16.51 -5.89
CA THR A 263 -12.33 17.68 -6.14
C THR A 263 -12.91 18.89 -5.41
N TRP A 264 -12.07 19.87 -5.11
CA TRP A 264 -12.50 21.10 -4.46
C TRP A 264 -11.71 22.31 -4.97
N GLU A 265 -12.22 23.49 -4.72
CA GLU A 265 -11.54 24.75 -5.07
C GLU A 265 -10.48 25.09 -4.04
N GLY A 266 -9.26 25.35 -4.50
CA GLY A 266 -8.16 25.86 -3.69
C GLY A 266 -8.29 27.38 -3.43
N ALA A 267 -7.49 27.89 -2.49
CA ALA A 267 -7.47 29.32 -2.13
C ALA A 267 -7.05 30.23 -3.30
N ASP A 268 -6.33 29.69 -4.27
CA ASP A 268 -5.89 30.37 -5.49
C ASP A 268 -6.87 30.23 -6.66
N GLY A 269 -8.05 29.63 -6.45
CA GLY A 269 -9.06 29.34 -7.47
C GLY A 269 -8.73 28.11 -8.35
N GLY A 270 -7.64 27.42 -8.08
CA GLY A 270 -7.30 26.16 -8.76
C GLY A 270 -8.12 24.98 -8.24
N THR A 271 -8.32 23.97 -9.09
CA THR A 271 -8.95 22.72 -8.66
C THR A 271 -7.93 21.83 -7.94
N LEU A 272 -8.25 21.45 -6.72
CA LEU A 272 -7.48 20.51 -5.90
C LEU A 272 -8.12 19.13 -5.88
N CYS A 273 -7.31 18.11 -5.68
CA CYS A 273 -7.68 16.70 -5.59
C CYS A 273 -6.77 16.02 -4.55
N ILE A 274 -7.25 14.95 -3.94
CA ILE A 274 -6.41 14.11 -3.08
C ILE A 274 -5.38 13.28 -3.87
N HIS A 275 -5.60 13.09 -5.17
CA HIS A 275 -4.63 12.49 -6.07
C HIS A 275 -3.86 13.59 -6.80
N LEU A 276 -2.53 13.50 -6.83
CA LEU A 276 -1.67 14.48 -7.49
C LEU A 276 -1.93 14.55 -9.00
N ASP A 277 -2.20 13.40 -9.63
CA ASP A 277 -2.59 13.26 -11.03
C ASP A 277 -3.93 12.51 -11.09
N PRO A 278 -5.07 13.25 -11.05
CA PRO A 278 -6.40 12.63 -11.03
C PRO A 278 -6.69 11.75 -12.25
N GLU A 279 -6.13 12.08 -13.42
CA GLU A 279 -6.38 11.28 -14.63
C GLU A 279 -5.66 9.93 -14.58
N LYS A 280 -4.41 9.90 -14.09
CA LYS A 280 -3.72 8.64 -13.84
C LYS A 280 -4.39 7.84 -12.71
N ALA A 281 -4.89 8.50 -11.67
CA ALA A 281 -5.61 7.83 -10.59
C ALA A 281 -6.90 7.17 -11.11
N LYS A 282 -7.70 7.86 -11.92
CA LYS A 282 -8.87 7.28 -12.59
C LYS A 282 -8.51 6.06 -13.43
N GLU A 283 -7.41 6.14 -14.17
CA GLU A 283 -6.94 5.03 -15.00
C GLU A 283 -6.48 3.84 -14.12
N SER A 284 -5.76 4.08 -13.02
CA SER A 284 -5.37 3.04 -12.08
C SER A 284 -6.59 2.36 -11.44
N ILE A 285 -7.60 3.12 -11.02
CA ILE A 285 -8.87 2.60 -10.51
C ILE A 285 -9.61 1.79 -11.59
N ARG A 286 -9.65 2.28 -12.83
CA ARG A 286 -10.28 1.58 -13.96
C ARG A 286 -9.62 0.22 -14.18
N ARG A 287 -8.29 0.14 -14.13
CA ARG A 287 -7.52 -1.10 -14.27
C ARG A 287 -7.80 -2.08 -13.13
N LEU A 288 -7.91 -1.61 -11.90
CA LEU A 288 -8.30 -2.46 -10.76
C LEU A 288 -9.69 -3.07 -10.97
N ARG A 289 -10.67 -2.27 -11.42
CA ARG A 289 -12.02 -2.74 -11.73
C ARG A 289 -12.01 -3.77 -12.87
N GLU A 290 -11.27 -3.49 -13.94
CA GLU A 290 -11.09 -4.42 -15.05
C GLU A 290 -10.45 -5.72 -14.60
N PHE A 291 -9.42 -5.65 -13.77
CA PHE A 291 -8.74 -6.81 -13.20
C PHE A 291 -9.69 -7.66 -12.36
N GLU A 292 -10.45 -7.07 -11.45
CA GLU A 292 -11.47 -7.75 -10.64
C GLU A 292 -12.52 -8.45 -11.52
N GLY A 293 -12.90 -7.83 -12.63
CA GLY A 293 -13.87 -8.41 -13.57
C GLY A 293 -13.31 -9.52 -14.47
N LEU A 294 -12.01 -9.52 -14.74
CA LEU A 294 -11.34 -10.52 -15.58
C LEU A 294 -10.88 -11.74 -14.79
N VAL A 295 -10.61 -11.59 -13.49
CA VAL A 295 -10.30 -12.72 -12.59
C VAL A 295 -11.60 -13.41 -12.21
N GLY A 296 -11.55 -14.71 -12.03
CA GLY A 296 -12.73 -15.50 -11.59
C GLY A 296 -13.31 -14.95 -10.27
N GLN A 297 -14.62 -15.00 -10.14
CA GLN A 297 -15.31 -14.49 -8.95
C GLN A 297 -14.77 -15.15 -7.68
N GLY A 298 -14.24 -14.33 -6.75
CA GLY A 298 -13.67 -14.80 -5.49
C GLY A 298 -12.20 -15.25 -5.56
N GLU A 299 -11.54 -15.20 -6.73
CA GLU A 299 -10.11 -15.52 -6.84
C GLU A 299 -9.22 -14.37 -6.34
N VAL A 300 -9.65 -13.11 -6.45
CA VAL A 300 -8.93 -11.96 -5.95
C VAL A 300 -9.80 -11.13 -5.02
N GLU A 301 -9.23 -10.70 -3.90
CA GLU A 301 -9.82 -9.71 -3.00
C GLU A 301 -9.00 -8.43 -3.09
N LEU A 302 -9.63 -7.27 -3.37
CA LEU A 302 -8.98 -5.97 -3.40
C LEU A 302 -9.27 -5.23 -2.11
N VAL A 303 -8.24 -4.62 -1.50
CA VAL A 303 -8.38 -3.83 -0.28
C VAL A 303 -7.49 -2.59 -0.32
N ALA A 304 -8.10 -1.41 -0.13
CA ALA A 304 -7.38 -0.14 0.03
C ALA A 304 -7.08 0.15 1.51
N ALA A 305 -6.16 1.09 1.76
CA ALA A 305 -5.69 1.38 3.11
C ALA A 305 -6.79 1.93 4.04
N HIS A 306 -7.82 2.57 3.47
CA HIS A 306 -8.85 3.28 4.24
C HIS A 306 -10.24 2.63 4.14
N GLU A 307 -10.30 1.32 3.94
CA GLU A 307 -11.58 0.58 3.87
C GLU A 307 -12.08 0.15 5.26
N GLU A 308 -12.91 0.98 5.91
CA GLU A 308 -13.48 0.70 7.24
C GLU A 308 -14.35 -0.55 7.26
N GLU A 309 -15.24 -0.73 6.27
CA GLU A 309 -16.12 -1.90 6.19
C GLU A 309 -15.34 -3.19 5.97
N TRP A 310 -14.27 -3.13 5.19
CA TRP A 310 -13.38 -4.28 5.01
C TRP A 310 -12.69 -4.64 6.33
N TRP A 311 -12.17 -3.63 7.05
CA TRP A 311 -11.53 -3.82 8.35
C TRP A 311 -12.50 -4.43 9.36
N GLU A 312 -13.72 -3.90 9.49
CA GLU A 312 -14.72 -4.43 10.43
C GLU A 312 -15.03 -5.91 10.16
N ARG A 313 -15.08 -6.35 8.90
CA ARG A 313 -15.29 -7.76 8.56
C ARG A 313 -14.07 -8.64 8.83
N ASN A 314 -12.86 -8.09 8.78
CA ASN A 314 -11.60 -8.84 8.81
C ASN A 314 -10.74 -8.60 10.04
N ARG A 315 -11.09 -7.70 10.96
CA ARG A 315 -10.30 -7.40 12.17
C ARG A 315 -10.00 -8.62 13.05
N GLY A 316 -10.88 -9.63 13.05
CA GLY A 316 -10.65 -10.91 13.72
C GLY A 316 -9.54 -11.76 13.07
N LYS A 317 -9.07 -11.40 11.86
CA LYS A 317 -7.93 -12.01 11.18
C LYS A 317 -6.64 -11.19 11.33
N GLY A 318 -6.67 -10.11 12.16
CA GLY A 318 -5.49 -9.33 12.50
C GLY A 318 -4.38 -10.18 13.09
N PHE A 319 -3.10 -9.76 12.84
CA PHE A 319 -1.95 -10.51 13.33
C PHE A 319 -2.07 -10.88 14.82
N PRO A 320 -1.77 -12.15 15.22
CA PRO A 320 -1.16 -13.24 14.45
C PRO A 320 -2.12 -14.06 13.58
N GLY A 321 -3.39 -13.66 13.45
CA GLY A 321 -4.30 -14.22 12.45
C GLY A 321 -3.89 -13.87 11.03
N LYS A 322 -4.60 -14.42 10.02
CA LYS A 322 -4.31 -14.21 8.60
C LYS A 322 -5.55 -14.35 7.73
N LEU A 323 -5.51 -13.72 6.55
CA LEU A 323 -6.52 -13.82 5.50
C LEU A 323 -6.62 -15.25 4.94
#